data_4075f666cfc55d5b0916cb61ae7d9aee
#
_entry.id   4075f666cfc55d5b0916cb61ae7d9aee
#
_cell.length_a   1.000
_cell.length_b   1.000
_cell.length_c   1.000
_cell.angle_alpha   90.00
_cell.angle_beta   90.00
_cell.angle_gamma   90.00
#
_symmetry.space_group_name_H-M   'P 1'
#
loop_
_entity.id
_entity.type
_entity.pdbx_description
1 polymer ?
#
loop_
_entity_poly.entity_id
_entity_poly.type
_entity_poly.pdbx_seq_one_letter_code
_entity_poly.pdbx_strand_id
1 'polypeptide(L)'
;MSTTTRTDPEKGVRAAAESWFVGWVDEAETRRSWGELAVTAREDGYDVRHEGDVRVPAEELETYDDPSDALNIAKFDDEGEYRPMRGETTLPTGWVFTSLDADALVEVVRRVYPASVENAYLEKEGALDVTHWEETSERQTGRYADVDELTGDALRTATEAFCASRCVKRRVWEESESETIDSPTEGDFPCREACSLFVSGAREFVKQERQDGTSVDSRAEDTPRRGDLADPANEYRLRYRSRRKEAKNVR
;
A
#
# COMPACT_ATOMS: atom_id res chain seq x y z
N MET A 1 -44.24 19.39 -3.54
CA MET A 1 -43.12 18.85 -4.35
C MET A 1 -42.02 18.48 -3.39
N SER A 2 -41.92 17.18 -3.02
CA SER A 2 -40.86 16.69 -2.11
C SER A 2 -39.65 16.34 -2.95
N THR A 3 -38.61 17.12 -2.83
CA THR A 3 -37.28 16.83 -3.38
C THR A 3 -36.64 15.72 -2.54
N THR A 4 -36.73 14.48 -3.00
CA THR A 4 -35.98 13.37 -2.42
C THR A 4 -34.53 13.59 -2.81
N THR A 5 -33.71 14.04 -1.88
CA THR A 5 -32.26 14.15 -2.03
C THR A 5 -31.71 12.72 -2.14
N ARG A 6 -31.32 12.33 -3.33
CA ARG A 6 -30.66 11.04 -3.58
C ARG A 6 -29.29 11.11 -2.91
N THR A 7 -29.17 10.48 -1.76
CA THR A 7 -27.87 10.37 -1.05
C THR A 7 -26.95 9.53 -1.94
N ASP A 8 -25.80 10.07 -2.24
CA ASP A 8 -24.75 9.37 -2.98
C ASP A 8 -24.28 8.16 -2.13
N PRO A 9 -24.42 6.91 -2.63
CA PRO A 9 -24.08 5.72 -1.85
C PRO A 9 -22.62 5.70 -1.40
N GLU A 10 -21.70 6.25 -2.18
CA GLU A 10 -20.28 6.33 -1.82
C GLU A 10 -20.05 7.23 -0.60
N LYS A 11 -20.78 8.35 -0.50
CA LYS A 11 -20.71 9.22 0.67
C LYS A 11 -21.23 8.54 1.94
N GLY A 12 -22.25 7.70 1.79
CA GLY A 12 -22.79 6.93 2.91
C GLY A 12 -21.78 5.93 3.46
N VAL A 13 -21.14 5.17 2.59
CA VAL A 13 -20.08 4.21 2.97
C VAL A 13 -18.91 4.92 3.62
N ARG A 14 -18.47 6.04 3.06
CA ARG A 14 -17.35 6.82 3.59
C ARG A 14 -17.60 7.27 5.03
N ALA A 15 -18.75 7.88 5.30
CA ALA A 15 -19.09 8.37 6.65
C ALA A 15 -19.23 7.20 7.66
N ALA A 16 -19.79 6.07 7.25
CA ALA A 16 -19.89 4.88 8.09
C ALA A 16 -18.50 4.29 8.41
N ALA A 17 -17.62 4.22 7.43
CA ALA A 17 -16.25 3.74 7.60
C ALA A 17 -15.43 4.65 8.54
N GLU A 18 -15.58 5.98 8.43
CA GLU A 18 -14.96 6.97 9.33
C GLU A 18 -15.40 6.73 10.77
N SER A 19 -16.72 6.68 10.99
CA SER A 19 -17.27 6.45 12.34
C SER A 19 -16.84 5.11 12.93
N TRP A 20 -16.84 4.06 12.12
CA TRP A 20 -16.36 2.74 12.54
C TRP A 20 -14.88 2.77 12.92
N PHE A 21 -14.02 3.38 12.11
CA PHE A 21 -12.57 3.43 12.34
C PHE A 21 -12.25 4.18 13.64
N VAL A 22 -12.86 5.34 13.85
CA VAL A 22 -12.69 6.12 15.08
C VAL A 22 -13.14 5.31 16.29
N GLY A 23 -14.33 4.68 16.24
CA GLY A 23 -14.82 3.82 17.33
C GLY A 23 -13.88 2.63 17.59
N TRP A 24 -13.33 2.01 16.55
CA TRP A 24 -12.34 0.94 16.69
C TRP A 24 -11.05 1.41 17.38
N VAL A 25 -10.60 2.64 17.12
CA VAL A 25 -9.46 3.24 17.81
C VAL A 25 -9.80 3.51 19.28
N ASP A 26 -10.98 4.07 19.57
CA ASP A 26 -11.41 4.43 20.93
C ASP A 26 -11.60 3.22 21.86
N GLU A 27 -11.93 2.05 21.29
CA GLU A 27 -12.05 0.80 22.04
C GLU A 27 -10.70 0.25 22.51
N ALA A 28 -9.57 0.82 22.06
CA ALA A 28 -8.25 0.34 22.45
C ALA A 28 -7.88 0.81 23.86
N GLU A 29 -7.37 -0.10 24.71
CA GLU A 29 -6.85 0.26 26.02
C GLU A 29 -5.59 1.14 25.96
N THR A 30 -4.79 0.98 24.91
CA THR A 30 -3.52 1.71 24.78
C THR A 30 -3.32 2.33 23.40
N ARG A 31 -3.35 1.53 22.36
CA ARG A 31 -3.15 1.95 20.97
C ARG A 31 -3.68 0.92 20.00
N ARG A 32 -3.82 1.33 18.73
CA ARG A 32 -4.10 0.46 17.58
C ARG A 32 -2.98 0.58 16.54
N SER A 33 -2.67 -0.52 15.89
CA SER A 33 -1.80 -0.54 14.72
C SER A 33 -2.63 -0.50 13.44
N TRP A 34 -2.21 0.33 12.48
CA TRP A 34 -2.82 0.43 11.16
C TRP A 34 -1.72 0.49 10.10
N GLY A 35 -1.33 -0.65 9.56
CA GLY A 35 -0.11 -0.78 8.79
C GLY A 35 1.10 -0.44 9.66
N GLU A 36 1.91 0.52 9.23
CA GLU A 36 3.05 1.02 10.02
C GLU A 36 2.68 2.19 10.96
N LEU A 37 1.40 2.55 11.06
CA LEU A 37 0.92 3.60 11.94
C LEU A 37 0.53 3.05 13.30
N ALA A 38 1.03 3.67 14.37
CA ALA A 38 0.53 3.52 15.73
C ALA A 38 -0.43 4.68 16.04
N VAL A 39 -1.69 4.37 16.28
CA VAL A 39 -2.73 5.35 16.64
C VAL A 39 -3.07 5.19 18.11
N THR A 40 -3.00 6.29 18.88
CA THR A 40 -3.28 6.32 20.31
C THR A 40 -4.37 7.35 20.59
N ALA A 41 -5.48 6.94 21.22
CA ALA A 41 -6.49 7.86 21.73
C ALA A 41 -5.95 8.58 22.99
N ARG A 42 -6.25 9.88 23.11
CA ARG A 42 -5.90 10.78 24.21
C ARG A 42 -7.16 11.47 24.73
N GLU A 43 -7.04 12.15 25.85
CA GLU A 43 -8.15 12.97 26.40
C GLU A 43 -8.52 14.15 25.48
N ASP A 44 -7.54 14.68 24.72
CA ASP A 44 -7.64 15.84 23.85
C ASP A 44 -7.64 15.50 22.34
N GLY A 45 -7.72 14.22 21.97
CA GLY A 45 -7.73 13.78 20.58
C GLY A 45 -6.92 12.53 20.32
N TYR A 46 -6.23 12.47 19.19
CA TYR A 46 -5.47 11.31 18.75
C TYR A 46 -4.04 11.67 18.41
N ASP A 47 -3.12 10.78 18.79
CA ASP A 47 -1.74 10.82 18.33
C ASP A 47 -1.53 9.74 17.26
N VAL A 48 -0.79 10.09 16.19
CA VAL A 48 -0.38 9.16 15.15
C VAL A 48 1.13 9.27 14.96
N ARG A 49 1.82 8.13 14.97
CA ARG A 49 3.27 8.03 14.74
C ARG A 49 3.62 6.74 14.01
N HIS A 50 4.87 6.56 13.64
CA HIS A 50 5.36 5.28 13.14
C HIS A 50 5.38 4.22 14.25
N GLU A 51 5.05 2.95 13.93
CA GLU A 51 5.10 1.84 14.91
C GLU A 51 6.49 1.66 15.54
N GLY A 52 7.56 1.92 14.78
CA GLY A 52 8.93 1.89 15.29
C GLY A 52 9.21 2.93 16.38
N ASP A 53 8.44 4.02 16.42
CA ASP A 53 8.65 5.16 17.33
C ASP A 53 7.76 5.13 18.58
N VAL A 54 7.02 4.04 18.83
CA VAL A 54 6.08 3.98 19.99
C VAL A 54 6.75 4.12 21.34
N ARG A 55 8.06 3.86 21.43
CA ARG A 55 8.87 3.99 22.64
C ARG A 55 9.66 5.29 22.71
N VAL A 56 9.66 6.07 21.65
CA VAL A 56 10.37 7.35 21.57
C VAL A 56 9.46 8.42 22.20
N PRO A 57 9.99 9.25 23.15
CA PRO A 57 9.25 10.38 23.68
C PRO A 57 8.80 11.33 22.56
N ALA A 58 7.60 11.88 22.67
CA ALA A 58 7.03 12.75 21.61
C ALA A 58 7.88 14.01 21.39
N GLU A 59 8.53 14.51 22.43
CA GLU A 59 9.44 15.66 22.36
C GLU A 59 10.73 15.42 21.59
N GLU A 60 11.07 14.17 21.31
CA GLU A 60 12.22 13.77 20.48
C GLU A 60 11.82 13.56 19.01
N LEU A 61 10.53 13.62 18.68
CA LEU A 61 9.99 13.44 17.35
C LEU A 61 9.65 14.78 16.70
N GLU A 62 9.73 14.83 15.37
CA GLU A 62 9.21 15.99 14.62
C GLU A 62 7.69 16.00 14.71
N THR A 63 7.14 17.11 15.24
CA THR A 63 5.70 17.24 15.51
C THR A 63 4.99 17.94 14.36
N TYR A 64 3.88 17.35 13.93
CA TYR A 64 2.98 17.87 12.90
C TYR A 64 1.57 18.07 13.47
N ASP A 65 0.87 19.09 13.01
CA ASP A 65 -0.52 19.41 13.36
C ASP A 65 -1.44 19.51 12.13
N ASP A 66 -0.86 19.66 10.93
CA ASP A 66 -1.62 19.67 9.68
C ASP A 66 -1.66 18.25 9.05
N PRO A 67 -2.86 17.62 8.94
CA PRO A 67 -3.01 16.31 8.29
C PRO A 67 -2.43 16.25 6.87
N SER A 68 -2.28 17.40 6.19
CA SER A 68 -1.72 17.44 4.84
C SER A 68 -0.26 16.99 4.77
N ASP A 69 0.51 17.12 5.84
CA ASP A 69 1.90 16.70 5.93
C ASP A 69 2.07 15.18 5.85
N ALA A 70 1.06 14.42 6.25
CA ALA A 70 1.05 12.96 6.14
C ALA A 70 1.30 12.47 4.69
N LEU A 71 0.89 13.27 3.70
CA LEU A 71 1.17 12.95 2.30
C LEU A 71 2.66 13.05 1.97
N ASN A 72 3.39 13.98 2.60
CA ASN A 72 4.82 14.14 2.39
C ASN A 72 5.57 12.99 3.07
N ILE A 73 5.20 12.65 4.31
CA ILE A 73 5.74 11.49 5.03
C ILE A 73 5.55 10.21 4.20
N ALA A 74 4.36 9.99 3.63
CA ALA A 74 4.08 8.82 2.81
C ALA A 74 4.83 8.76 1.46
N LYS A 75 5.43 9.88 1.02
CA LYS A 75 6.16 9.96 -0.27
C LYS A 75 7.64 9.67 -0.16
N PHE A 76 8.20 9.67 1.01
CA PHE A 76 9.63 9.49 1.21
C PHE A 76 9.89 8.25 2.07
N ASP A 77 11.05 7.64 1.90
CA ASP A 77 11.53 6.55 2.75
C ASP A 77 12.47 7.07 3.85
N ASP A 78 12.98 6.17 4.70
CA ASP A 78 13.87 6.50 5.82
C ASP A 78 15.16 7.23 5.38
N GLU A 79 15.59 7.02 4.13
CA GLU A 79 16.74 7.72 3.57
C GLU A 79 16.37 9.06 2.93
N GLY A 80 15.09 9.48 2.99
CA GLY A 80 14.55 10.69 2.39
C GLY A 80 14.47 10.64 0.86
N GLU A 81 14.47 9.43 0.26
CA GLU A 81 14.28 9.24 -1.17
C GLU A 81 12.79 9.14 -1.50
N TYR A 82 12.41 9.72 -2.64
CA TYR A 82 11.01 9.75 -3.06
C TYR A 82 10.48 8.35 -3.41
N ARG A 83 9.38 7.96 -2.78
CA ARG A 83 8.65 6.72 -3.07
C ARG A 83 7.48 7.02 -3.99
N PRO A 84 7.54 6.62 -5.26
CA PRO A 84 6.43 6.85 -6.19
C PRO A 84 5.26 5.91 -5.95
N MET A 85 5.45 4.83 -5.20
CA MET A 85 4.48 3.77 -4.99
C MET A 85 4.13 3.64 -3.51
N ARG A 86 2.87 3.88 -3.21
CA ARG A 86 2.29 3.72 -1.88
C ARG A 86 1.89 2.27 -1.69
N GLY A 87 2.49 1.58 -0.79
CA GLY A 87 2.17 0.18 -0.51
C GLY A 87 3.34 -0.64 -0.01
N GLU A 88 4.56 -0.12 -0.13
CA GLU A 88 5.72 -0.71 0.53
C GLU A 88 5.74 -0.33 2.01
N THR A 89 6.17 -1.28 2.83
CA THR A 89 6.45 -1.14 4.24
C THR A 89 7.73 -0.35 4.39
N THR A 90 7.70 0.95 4.46
CA THR A 90 8.86 1.76 4.89
C THR A 90 8.47 3.22 4.94
N LEU A 91 7.58 3.56 5.85
CA LEU A 91 7.42 4.96 6.23
C LEU A 91 8.69 5.41 6.96
N PRO A 92 9.13 6.65 6.76
CA PRO A 92 10.20 7.20 7.59
C PRO A 92 9.78 7.20 9.07
N THR A 93 10.75 7.06 9.96
CA THR A 93 10.58 7.21 11.40
C THR A 93 10.86 8.66 11.85
N GLY A 94 10.66 8.95 13.14
CA GLY A 94 11.06 10.23 13.72
C GLY A 94 10.01 11.34 13.66
N TRP A 95 8.73 11.01 13.46
CA TRP A 95 7.64 11.98 13.36
C TRP A 95 6.44 11.59 14.22
N VAL A 96 5.62 12.58 14.57
CA VAL A 96 4.35 12.39 15.28
C VAL A 96 3.34 13.48 14.91
N PHE A 97 2.09 13.09 14.69
CA PHE A 97 0.94 13.99 14.76
C PHE A 97 0.36 13.94 16.16
N THR A 98 0.00 15.08 16.73
CA THR A 98 -0.52 15.17 18.10
C THR A 98 -1.85 15.89 18.13
N SER A 99 -2.72 15.49 19.08
CA SER A 99 -4.00 16.16 19.35
C SER A 99 -4.90 16.33 18.12
N LEU A 100 -4.87 15.33 17.21
CA LEU A 100 -5.76 15.33 16.05
C LEU A 100 -7.22 15.13 16.51
N ASP A 101 -8.16 15.86 15.93
CA ASP A 101 -9.56 15.48 16.03
C ASP A 101 -9.87 14.23 15.16
N ALA A 102 -11.09 13.71 15.26
CA ALA A 102 -11.48 12.50 14.54
C ALA A 102 -11.38 12.62 13.02
N ASP A 103 -11.73 13.77 12.46
CA ASP A 103 -11.68 14.01 11.02
C ASP A 103 -10.22 14.10 10.55
N ALA A 104 -9.36 14.79 11.29
CA ALA A 104 -7.94 14.92 11.02
C ALA A 104 -7.21 13.56 11.14
N LEU A 105 -7.55 12.73 12.14
CA LEU A 105 -7.05 11.36 12.26
C LEU A 105 -7.33 10.55 10.99
N VAL A 106 -8.59 10.52 10.56
CA VAL A 106 -8.99 9.77 9.36
C VAL A 106 -8.30 10.33 8.13
N GLU A 107 -8.12 11.64 8.04
CA GLU A 107 -7.42 12.27 6.93
C GLU A 107 -5.95 11.85 6.89
N VAL A 108 -5.21 11.86 8.01
CA VAL A 108 -3.83 11.36 8.12
C VAL A 108 -3.74 9.93 7.60
N VAL A 109 -4.59 9.04 8.10
CA VAL A 109 -4.59 7.61 7.71
C VAL A 109 -4.85 7.45 6.21
N ARG A 110 -5.81 8.18 5.64
CA ARG A 110 -6.13 8.12 4.20
C ARG A 110 -5.01 8.67 3.32
N ARG A 111 -4.28 9.68 3.80
CA ARG A 111 -3.15 10.22 3.05
C ARG A 111 -1.98 9.25 3.00
N VAL A 112 -1.76 8.51 4.08
CA VAL A 112 -0.75 7.44 4.13
C VAL A 112 -1.22 6.21 3.36
N TYR A 113 -2.42 5.73 3.65
CA TYR A 113 -2.99 4.50 3.09
C TYR A 113 -4.36 4.76 2.43
N PRO A 114 -4.40 5.27 1.19
CA PRO A 114 -5.64 5.57 0.50
C PRO A 114 -6.60 4.38 0.43
N ALA A 115 -7.88 4.63 0.66
CA ALA A 115 -8.98 3.67 0.68
C ALA A 115 -8.88 2.55 1.73
N SER A 116 -7.87 2.55 2.63
CA SER A 116 -7.69 1.47 3.59
C SER A 116 -8.84 1.39 4.60
N VAL A 117 -9.32 2.53 5.09
CA VAL A 117 -10.42 2.61 6.08
C VAL A 117 -11.72 2.10 5.48
N GLU A 118 -12.04 2.54 4.26
CA GLU A 118 -13.23 2.11 3.53
C GLU A 118 -13.19 0.62 3.20
N ASN A 119 -12.07 0.12 2.71
CA ASN A 119 -11.92 -1.28 2.37
C ASN A 119 -12.06 -2.19 3.60
N ALA A 120 -11.44 -1.82 4.73
CA ALA A 120 -11.55 -2.59 5.96
C ALA A 120 -12.97 -2.59 6.53
N TYR A 121 -13.67 -1.45 6.45
CA TYR A 121 -15.07 -1.37 6.83
C TYR A 121 -15.95 -2.26 5.96
N LEU A 122 -15.79 -2.18 4.62
CA LEU A 122 -16.56 -2.98 3.67
C LEU A 122 -16.28 -4.48 3.83
N GLU A 123 -15.04 -4.86 4.12
CA GLU A 123 -14.71 -6.25 4.41
C GLU A 123 -15.40 -6.74 5.67
N LYS A 124 -15.34 -5.96 6.76
CA LYS A 124 -16.03 -6.27 8.02
C LYS A 124 -17.55 -6.46 7.81
N GLU A 125 -18.16 -5.65 6.95
CA GLU A 125 -19.59 -5.76 6.61
C GLU A 125 -19.88 -6.88 5.59
N GLY A 126 -18.87 -7.59 5.08
CA GLY A 126 -19.02 -8.60 4.03
C GLY A 126 -19.48 -8.01 2.69
N ALA A 127 -19.18 -6.75 2.45
CA ALA A 127 -19.60 -5.97 1.29
C ALA A 127 -18.42 -5.48 0.42
N LEU A 128 -17.19 -5.96 0.72
CA LEU A 128 -16.05 -5.62 -0.10
C LEU A 128 -16.12 -6.37 -1.43
N ASP A 129 -16.27 -5.60 -2.50
CA ASP A 129 -16.23 -6.10 -3.87
C ASP A 129 -14.77 -6.28 -4.29
N VAL A 130 -14.35 -7.52 -4.49
CA VAL A 130 -12.97 -7.91 -4.80
C VAL A 130 -12.82 -8.08 -6.31
N THR A 131 -11.77 -7.50 -6.87
CA THR A 131 -11.47 -7.57 -8.30
C THR A 131 -10.45 -8.70 -8.54
N HIS A 132 -10.76 -9.62 -9.44
CA HIS A 132 -9.84 -10.68 -9.86
C HIS A 132 -8.66 -10.12 -10.67
N TRP A 133 -7.54 -10.86 -10.68
CA TRP A 133 -6.36 -10.47 -11.45
C TRP A 133 -6.66 -10.30 -12.93
N GLU A 134 -7.44 -11.20 -13.51
CA GLU A 134 -7.84 -11.14 -14.91
C GLU A 134 -8.49 -9.81 -15.28
N GLU A 135 -9.46 -9.36 -14.48
CA GLU A 135 -10.10 -8.06 -14.70
C GLU A 135 -9.13 -6.87 -14.58
N THR A 136 -8.17 -6.96 -13.66
CA THR A 136 -7.16 -5.92 -13.48
C THR A 136 -6.18 -5.91 -14.65
N SER A 137 -5.72 -7.08 -15.11
CA SER A 137 -4.77 -7.21 -16.20
C SER A 137 -5.36 -6.80 -17.54
N GLU A 138 -6.60 -7.20 -17.85
CA GLU A 138 -7.32 -6.83 -19.08
C GLU A 138 -7.52 -5.33 -19.24
N ARG A 139 -7.63 -4.59 -18.14
CA ARG A 139 -7.74 -3.11 -18.16
C ARG A 139 -6.43 -2.41 -18.46
N GLN A 140 -5.30 -3.12 -18.46
CA GLN A 140 -4.01 -2.52 -18.71
C GLN A 140 -3.78 -2.25 -20.20
N THR A 141 -3.10 -1.16 -20.51
CA THR A 141 -2.85 -0.72 -21.90
C THR A 141 -1.40 -0.26 -22.11
N GLY A 142 -0.99 -0.12 -23.33
CA GLY A 142 0.33 0.36 -23.70
C GLY A 142 1.44 -0.57 -23.21
N ARG A 143 2.39 -0.04 -22.45
CA ARG A 143 3.54 -0.82 -21.94
C ARG A 143 3.20 -1.88 -20.88
N TYR A 144 1.97 -1.90 -20.40
CA TYR A 144 1.49 -2.84 -19.40
C TYR A 144 0.48 -3.84 -19.98
N ALA A 145 0.21 -3.79 -21.29
CA ALA A 145 -0.79 -4.66 -21.93
C ALA A 145 -0.45 -6.15 -21.84
N ASP A 146 0.82 -6.48 -21.66
CA ASP A 146 1.32 -7.85 -21.60
C ASP A 146 1.32 -8.47 -20.20
N VAL A 147 0.79 -7.77 -19.17
CA VAL A 147 0.70 -8.35 -17.82
C VAL A 147 -0.39 -9.42 -17.70
N ASP A 148 -1.31 -9.49 -18.63
CA ASP A 148 -2.33 -10.54 -18.74
C ASP A 148 -1.72 -11.92 -19.05
N GLU A 149 -0.50 -11.98 -19.55
CA GLU A 149 0.26 -13.22 -19.73
C GLU A 149 0.71 -13.84 -18.40
N LEU A 150 0.75 -13.06 -17.31
CA LEU A 150 1.16 -13.54 -16.00
C LEU A 150 0.02 -14.33 -15.34
N THR A 151 0.13 -15.66 -15.35
CA THR A 151 -0.90 -16.56 -14.83
C THR A 151 -0.29 -17.71 -14.02
N GLY A 152 -1.11 -18.44 -13.28
CA GLY A 152 -0.70 -19.65 -12.58
C GLY A 152 0.44 -19.43 -11.58
N ASP A 153 1.47 -20.28 -11.66
CA ASP A 153 2.60 -20.26 -10.71
C ASP A 153 3.42 -18.97 -10.76
N ALA A 154 3.50 -18.33 -11.94
CA ALA A 154 4.18 -17.07 -12.09
C ALA A 154 3.43 -15.93 -11.37
N LEU A 155 2.11 -15.90 -11.50
CA LEU A 155 1.25 -14.97 -10.77
C LEU A 155 1.36 -15.17 -9.26
N ARG A 156 1.33 -16.42 -8.79
CA ARG A 156 1.50 -16.77 -7.37
C ARG A 156 2.86 -16.31 -6.85
N THR A 157 3.93 -16.60 -7.59
CA THR A 157 5.29 -16.15 -7.22
C THR A 157 5.40 -14.64 -7.15
N ALA A 158 4.81 -13.92 -8.10
CA ALA A 158 4.78 -12.46 -8.09
C ALA A 158 3.99 -11.93 -6.89
N THR A 159 2.85 -12.55 -6.57
CA THR A 159 2.03 -12.16 -5.42
C THR A 159 2.76 -12.34 -4.10
N GLU A 160 3.45 -13.45 -3.92
CA GLU A 160 4.29 -13.69 -2.73
C GLU A 160 5.41 -12.65 -2.63
N ALA A 161 6.05 -12.35 -3.76
CA ALA A 161 7.16 -11.38 -3.78
C ALA A 161 6.74 -9.94 -3.46
N PHE A 162 5.56 -9.52 -3.91
CA PHE A 162 5.10 -8.14 -3.77
C PHE A 162 4.10 -7.92 -2.65
N CYS A 163 3.14 -8.81 -2.48
CA CYS A 163 2.04 -8.61 -1.54
C CYS A 163 2.31 -9.25 -0.20
N ALA A 164 2.80 -10.50 -0.17
CA ALA A 164 2.97 -11.22 1.08
C ALA A 164 4.25 -10.82 1.84
N SER A 165 5.34 -10.50 1.12
CA SER A 165 6.64 -10.24 1.75
C SER A 165 6.97 -8.76 1.97
N ARG A 166 6.25 -7.85 1.33
CA ARG A 166 6.65 -6.43 1.27
C ARG A 166 5.52 -5.43 1.47
N CYS A 167 4.29 -5.86 1.56
CA CYS A 167 3.16 -4.96 1.67
C CYS A 167 2.47 -5.15 3.02
N VAL A 168 2.26 -4.07 3.76
CA VAL A 168 1.44 -4.06 4.98
C VAL A 168 -0.03 -4.29 4.69
N LYS A 169 -0.46 -4.13 3.43
CA LYS A 169 -1.82 -4.42 3.00
C LYS A 169 -1.97 -5.92 2.87
N ARG A 170 -2.97 -6.45 3.54
CA ARG A 170 -3.42 -7.80 3.28
C ARG A 170 -3.99 -7.87 1.87
N ARG A 171 -3.52 -8.84 1.09
CA ARG A 171 -4.12 -9.13 -0.21
C ARG A 171 -5.53 -9.71 -0.02
N VAL A 172 -6.51 -9.12 -0.69
CA VAL A 172 -7.89 -9.64 -0.76
C VAL A 172 -8.27 -9.96 -2.20
N TRP A 173 -7.67 -9.27 -3.19
CA TRP A 173 -7.91 -9.59 -4.59
C TRP A 173 -7.45 -11.02 -4.91
N GLU A 174 -8.22 -11.72 -5.72
CA GLU A 174 -8.05 -13.14 -5.97
C GLU A 174 -7.23 -13.38 -7.24
N GLU A 175 -6.35 -14.38 -7.18
CA GLU A 175 -5.63 -14.91 -8.34
C GLU A 175 -6.54 -15.82 -9.18
N SER A 176 -7.38 -16.60 -8.48
CA SER A 176 -8.40 -17.47 -9.06
C SER A 176 -9.53 -17.71 -8.06
N GLU A 177 -10.69 -18.19 -8.53
CA GLU A 177 -11.91 -18.41 -7.73
C GLU A 177 -11.75 -19.39 -6.54
N SER A 178 -10.60 -20.02 -6.36
CA SER A 178 -10.44 -21.14 -5.42
C SER A 178 -9.56 -20.90 -4.20
N GLU A 179 -8.91 -19.75 -4.03
CA GLU A 179 -8.01 -19.50 -2.91
C GLU A 179 -8.63 -18.62 -1.81
N THR A 180 -8.80 -19.23 -0.65
CA THR A 180 -9.18 -18.51 0.59
C THR A 180 -8.03 -17.66 1.09
N ILE A 181 -8.34 -16.44 1.45
CA ILE A 181 -7.40 -15.47 2.02
C ILE A 181 -7.17 -15.82 3.49
N ASP A 182 -5.92 -15.89 3.92
CA ASP A 182 -5.56 -16.05 5.33
C ASP A 182 -6.14 -14.92 6.19
N SER A 183 -6.49 -15.24 7.43
CA SER A 183 -6.97 -14.24 8.38
C SER A 183 -5.96 -13.13 8.56
N PRO A 184 -6.41 -11.85 8.62
CA PRO A 184 -5.51 -10.71 8.79
C PRO A 184 -4.76 -10.81 10.12
N THR A 185 -3.50 -10.36 10.11
CA THR A 185 -2.79 -10.04 11.33
C THR A 185 -3.23 -8.67 11.85
N GLU A 186 -3.00 -8.40 13.14
CA GLU A 186 -3.33 -7.08 13.70
C GLU A 186 -2.55 -5.99 12.95
N GLY A 187 -3.26 -4.96 12.52
CA GLY A 187 -2.70 -3.84 11.75
C GLY A 187 -2.79 -3.97 10.23
N ASP A 188 -3.12 -5.15 9.71
CA ASP A 188 -3.30 -5.34 8.27
C ASP A 188 -4.67 -4.83 7.80
N PHE A 189 -4.72 -4.35 6.57
CA PHE A 189 -5.97 -3.93 5.94
C PHE A 189 -6.08 -4.44 4.49
N PRO A 190 -7.31 -4.66 3.99
CA PRO A 190 -7.54 -5.34 2.72
C PRO A 190 -7.23 -4.46 1.51
N CYS A 191 -6.80 -5.10 0.42
CA CYS A 191 -6.61 -4.51 -0.88
C CYS A 191 -7.60 -5.14 -1.87
N ARG A 192 -8.61 -4.38 -2.32
CA ARG A 192 -9.68 -4.90 -3.17
C ARG A 192 -9.29 -5.25 -4.60
N GLU A 193 -8.18 -4.70 -5.08
CA GLU A 193 -7.65 -4.96 -6.42
C GLU A 193 -6.12 -4.93 -6.42
N ALA A 194 -5.50 -5.55 -7.40
CA ALA A 194 -4.07 -5.49 -7.61
C ALA A 194 -3.63 -4.04 -7.88
N CYS A 195 -2.74 -3.51 -7.03
CA CYS A 195 -2.31 -2.12 -7.09
C CYS A 195 -1.31 -1.88 -8.23
N SER A 196 -1.07 -0.61 -8.54
CA SER A 196 -0.11 -0.21 -9.58
C SER A 196 1.32 -0.70 -9.33
N LEU A 197 1.70 -0.92 -8.06
CA LEU A 197 2.98 -1.54 -7.71
C LEU A 197 3.03 -2.99 -8.18
N PHE A 198 1.99 -3.77 -7.86
CA PHE A 198 1.90 -5.15 -8.31
C PHE A 198 1.87 -5.24 -9.84
N VAL A 199 1.04 -4.44 -10.54
CA VAL A 199 0.99 -4.39 -12.01
C VAL A 199 2.37 -4.07 -12.61
N SER A 200 3.11 -3.15 -12.00
CA SER A 200 4.47 -2.83 -12.46
C SER A 200 5.44 -3.99 -12.27
N GLY A 201 5.35 -4.70 -11.16
CA GLY A 201 6.13 -5.89 -10.89
C GLY A 201 5.77 -7.05 -11.80
N ALA A 202 4.49 -7.32 -11.99
CA ALA A 202 3.97 -8.34 -12.91
C ALA A 202 4.59 -8.21 -14.30
N ARG A 203 4.68 -6.97 -14.82
CA ARG A 203 5.32 -6.70 -16.10
C ARG A 203 6.80 -7.10 -16.15
N GLU A 204 7.54 -6.93 -15.08
CA GLU A 204 8.94 -7.35 -15.05
C GLU A 204 9.06 -8.88 -14.97
N PHE A 205 8.13 -9.56 -14.27
CA PHE A 205 8.03 -11.02 -14.28
C PHE A 205 7.75 -11.58 -15.69
N VAL A 206 6.77 -11.03 -16.41
CA VAL A 206 6.47 -11.44 -17.80
C VAL A 206 7.70 -11.30 -18.70
N LYS A 207 8.43 -10.19 -18.60
CA LYS A 207 9.66 -10.00 -19.37
C LYS A 207 10.73 -11.03 -19.05
N GLN A 208 10.88 -11.38 -17.77
CA GLN A 208 11.84 -12.38 -17.33
C GLN A 208 11.48 -13.76 -17.90
N GLU A 209 10.22 -14.19 -17.80
CA GLU A 209 9.76 -15.46 -18.36
C GLU A 209 9.99 -15.56 -19.87
N ARG A 210 9.72 -14.46 -20.60
CA ARG A 210 10.02 -14.41 -22.05
C ARG A 210 11.51 -14.54 -22.35
N GLN A 211 12.38 -13.96 -21.51
CA GLN A 211 13.83 -14.08 -21.66
C GLN A 211 14.31 -15.50 -21.34
N ASP A 212 13.80 -16.10 -20.27
CA ASP A 212 14.15 -17.46 -19.87
C ASP A 212 13.62 -18.48 -20.90
N GLY A 213 12.42 -18.29 -21.46
CA GLY A 213 11.85 -19.12 -22.52
C GLY A 213 12.58 -19.00 -23.87
N THR A 214 13.27 -17.89 -24.12
CA THR A 214 14.06 -17.69 -25.34
C THR A 214 15.48 -18.24 -25.21
N SER A 215 15.96 -18.52 -23.98
CA SER A 215 17.33 -18.93 -23.69
C SER A 215 17.59 -20.43 -23.74
N VAL A 216 16.62 -21.25 -24.18
CA VAL A 216 16.81 -22.71 -24.29
C VAL A 216 17.86 -23.10 -25.34
N ASP A 217 18.41 -22.17 -26.12
CA ASP A 217 19.37 -22.51 -27.18
C ASP A 217 20.69 -21.73 -27.21
N SER A 218 21.15 -21.04 -26.15
CA SER A 218 22.57 -20.66 -26.11
C SER A 218 23.05 -20.15 -24.73
N ARG A 219 24.01 -20.90 -24.15
CA ARG A 219 24.98 -20.54 -23.12
C ARG A 219 24.55 -20.47 -21.67
N ALA A 220 24.79 -21.57 -20.99
CA ALA A 220 25.20 -21.59 -19.58
C ALA A 220 26.47 -20.73 -19.43
N GLU A 221 26.38 -19.62 -18.70
CA GLU A 221 27.38 -18.95 -17.90
C GLU A 221 27.03 -17.45 -17.83
N ASP A 222 26.71 -17.00 -16.65
CA ASP A 222 26.27 -15.65 -16.21
C ASP A 222 24.76 -15.43 -16.07
N THR A 223 24.11 -16.28 -15.31
CA THR A 223 22.75 -15.98 -14.82
C THR A 223 22.88 -15.12 -13.56
N PRO A 224 22.36 -13.87 -13.54
CA PRO A 224 22.25 -13.11 -12.30
C PRO A 224 21.49 -13.94 -11.28
N ARG A 225 21.99 -14.02 -10.07
CA ARG A 225 21.36 -14.82 -9.02
C ARG A 225 19.92 -14.35 -8.82
N ARG A 226 18.99 -15.29 -8.80
CA ARG A 226 17.53 -15.09 -8.65
C ARG A 226 17.16 -14.07 -7.54
N GLY A 227 18.01 -13.86 -6.53
CA GLY A 227 17.84 -12.87 -5.48
C GLY A 227 18.01 -11.41 -5.91
N ASP A 228 18.78 -11.13 -6.97
CA ASP A 228 19.03 -9.74 -7.42
C ASP A 228 17.92 -9.23 -8.34
N LEU A 229 17.19 -10.12 -9.00
CA LEU A 229 16.05 -9.79 -9.88
C LEU A 229 14.71 -9.77 -9.13
N ALA A 230 14.64 -10.41 -7.96
CA ALA A 230 13.45 -10.44 -7.12
C ALA A 230 13.20 -9.14 -6.33
N ASP A 231 13.97 -8.07 -6.58
CA ASP A 231 13.75 -6.75 -5.99
C ASP A 231 13.48 -5.66 -7.04
N PRO A 232 12.26 -5.61 -7.62
CA PRO A 232 11.88 -4.55 -8.56
C PRO A 232 11.90 -3.16 -7.93
N ALA A 233 11.72 -3.06 -6.61
CA ALA A 233 11.86 -1.81 -5.87
C ALA A 233 13.30 -1.29 -5.95
N ASN A 234 14.29 -2.18 -5.84
CA ASN A 234 15.70 -1.79 -5.99
C ASN A 234 16.04 -1.35 -7.42
N GLU A 235 15.53 -2.02 -8.44
CA GLU A 235 15.74 -1.60 -9.83
C GLU A 235 15.08 -0.24 -10.10
N TYR A 236 13.88 -0.03 -9.58
CA TYR A 236 13.17 1.25 -9.70
C TYR A 236 13.92 2.37 -8.96
N ARG A 237 14.38 2.12 -7.72
CA ARG A 237 15.22 3.05 -6.94
C ARG A 237 16.50 3.42 -7.68
N LEU A 238 17.19 2.45 -8.28
CA LEU A 238 18.42 2.69 -9.05
C LEU A 238 18.14 3.54 -10.29
N ARG A 239 17.09 3.26 -11.06
CA ARG A 239 16.69 4.05 -12.23
C ARG A 239 16.28 5.48 -11.86
N TYR A 240 15.57 5.64 -10.74
CA TYR A 240 15.16 6.95 -10.25
C TYR A 240 16.36 7.78 -9.77
N ARG A 241 17.28 7.17 -9.01
CA ARG A 241 18.53 7.80 -8.59
C ARG A 241 19.39 8.26 -9.78
N SER A 242 19.48 7.45 -10.82
CA SER A 242 20.19 7.81 -12.06
C SER A 242 19.58 9.02 -12.75
N ARG A 243 18.26 9.04 -12.96
CA ARG A 243 17.55 10.19 -13.56
C ARG A 243 17.68 11.46 -12.74
N ARG A 244 17.66 11.36 -11.41
CA ARG A 244 17.82 12.52 -10.52
C ARG A 244 19.24 13.08 -10.55
N LYS A 245 20.27 12.21 -10.68
CA LYS A 245 21.67 12.64 -10.87
C LYS A 245 21.85 13.35 -12.21
N GLU A 246 21.27 12.82 -13.28
CA GLU A 246 21.29 13.46 -14.60
C GLU A 246 20.60 14.83 -14.58
N ALA A 247 19.43 14.95 -13.93
CA ALA A 247 18.71 16.22 -13.81
C ALA A 247 19.46 17.28 -12.96
N LYS A 248 20.29 16.86 -11.97
CA LYS A 248 21.13 17.77 -11.18
C LYS A 248 22.38 18.24 -11.93
N ASN A 249 22.86 17.46 -12.88
CA ASN A 249 24.06 17.79 -13.67
C ASN A 249 23.76 18.68 -14.90
N VAL A 250 22.51 19.02 -15.16
CA VAL A 250 22.05 19.89 -16.27
C VAL A 250 21.75 21.33 -15.78
N ARG A 251 22.14 21.69 -14.56
CA ARG A 251 22.04 23.06 -14.02
C ARG A 251 23.39 23.69 -13.80
#